data_78b987dd1e99723b0b180f4feaaf6167
#
_entry.id   78b987dd1e99723b0b180f4feaaf6167
#
_cell.length_a   1.000
_cell.length_b   1.000
_cell.length_c   1.000
_cell.angle_alpha   90.00
_cell.angle_beta   90.00
_cell.angle_gamma   90.00
#
_symmetry.space_group_name_H-M   'P 1'
#
loop_
_entity.id
_entity.type
_entity.pdbx_description
1 polymer ?
#
loop_
_entity_poly.entity_id
_entity_poly.type
_entity_poly.pdbx_seq_one_letter_code
_entity_poly.pdbx_strand_id
1 'polypeptide(L)'
;MRTLPSSLLAVVALCAACGAESPVDTNVAALQCGPTLDFTPVQQYRGSVASVQEREGAVVLINGSCTGTLIAAAAGPVVLTAGHCVSSGDRVVVAFNVEAKPDGEQLVTEGTVIERELEPDYALIRLDTLPDATPTPLSSRPTGLLAVIQHPRGRPKVVAEGTFAGVCGPRLYYSNLDTLVGSSGAGVLNRLGHLVAVHSDGNCATDGTGTNHGWTAAAIVRASAHLQDDDIDE
;
A
#
# COMPACT_ATOMS: atom_id res chain seq x y z
N MET A 1 57.83 -2.14 25.70
CA MET A 1 56.40 -1.85 25.81
C MET A 1 55.76 -1.77 24.41
N ARG A 2 55.05 -2.81 24.02
CA ARG A 2 54.37 -2.86 22.72
C ARG A 2 52.88 -2.69 22.95
N THR A 3 52.31 -1.65 22.40
CA THR A 3 50.87 -1.35 22.46
C THR A 3 50.16 -2.18 21.38
N LEU A 4 49.18 -2.98 21.79
CA LEU A 4 48.23 -3.71 20.91
C LEU A 4 47.18 -2.79 20.34
N PRO A 5 46.80 -2.94 19.09
CA PRO A 5 45.69 -2.17 18.51
C PRO A 5 44.32 -2.76 18.95
N SER A 6 43.43 -1.89 19.36
CA SER A 6 42.02 -2.22 19.64
C SER A 6 41.30 -2.61 18.38
N SER A 7 40.81 -3.85 18.32
CA SER A 7 39.93 -4.33 17.27
C SER A 7 38.55 -3.75 17.44
N LEU A 8 38.09 -2.93 16.50
CA LEU A 8 36.68 -2.56 16.35
C LEU A 8 35.90 -3.81 15.94
N LEU A 9 35.05 -4.32 16.84
CA LEU A 9 34.00 -5.27 16.45
C LEU A 9 32.91 -4.47 15.71
N ALA A 10 32.83 -4.68 14.40
CA ALA A 10 31.67 -4.27 13.61
C ALA A 10 30.51 -5.18 13.98
N VAL A 11 29.51 -4.64 14.66
CA VAL A 11 28.20 -5.31 14.87
C VAL A 11 27.47 -5.28 13.53
N VAL A 12 27.52 -6.40 12.81
CA VAL A 12 26.64 -6.63 11.66
C VAL A 12 25.26 -6.93 12.23
N ALA A 13 24.38 -5.96 12.20
CA ALA A 13 22.94 -6.20 12.43
C ALA A 13 22.43 -7.06 11.30
N LEU A 14 22.29 -8.38 11.53
CA LEU A 14 21.57 -9.27 10.62
C LEU A 14 20.11 -8.80 10.56
N CYS A 15 19.67 -8.36 9.37
CA CYS A 15 18.25 -8.21 9.05
C CYS A 15 17.61 -9.60 9.06
N ALA A 16 17.08 -10.03 10.19
CA ALA A 16 16.41 -11.33 10.36
C ALA A 16 15.02 -11.39 9.71
N ALA A 17 14.62 -10.34 8.97
CA ALA A 17 13.30 -10.25 8.34
C ALA A 17 13.24 -10.83 6.91
N CYS A 18 14.38 -11.13 6.28
CA CYS A 18 14.40 -11.76 4.95
C CYS A 18 14.35 -13.29 5.10
N GLY A 19 13.19 -13.83 5.46
CA GLY A 19 12.89 -15.26 5.34
C GLY A 19 12.83 -15.64 3.86
N ALA A 20 13.37 -16.82 3.50
CA ALA A 20 13.28 -17.37 2.15
C ALA A 20 11.82 -17.41 1.68
N GLU A 21 11.56 -16.91 0.48
CA GLU A 21 10.25 -17.01 -0.17
C GLU A 21 9.85 -18.48 -0.28
N SER A 22 8.79 -18.87 0.40
CA SER A 22 8.13 -20.15 0.15
C SER A 22 7.39 -20.05 -1.18
N PRO A 23 7.31 -21.13 -1.98
CA PRO A 23 6.61 -21.11 -3.24
C PRO A 23 5.15 -20.69 -3.01
N VAL A 24 4.68 -19.78 -3.86
CA VAL A 24 3.31 -19.23 -3.84
C VAL A 24 2.32 -20.40 -3.91
N ASP A 25 1.74 -20.74 -2.77
CA ASP A 25 0.59 -21.61 -2.71
C ASP A 25 -0.64 -20.74 -2.97
N THR A 26 -1.39 -21.03 -4.04
CA THR A 26 -2.56 -20.29 -4.51
C THR A 26 -3.78 -20.42 -3.58
N ASN A 27 -3.59 -20.73 -2.33
CA ASN A 27 -4.64 -20.78 -1.33
C ASN A 27 -4.88 -19.42 -0.69
N VAL A 28 -6.02 -18.84 -1.02
CA VAL A 28 -6.61 -17.53 -0.66
C VAL A 28 -6.74 -17.25 0.86
N ALA A 29 -6.12 -18.04 1.73
CA ALA A 29 -6.31 -17.98 3.19
C ALA A 29 -5.24 -17.15 3.94
N ALA A 30 -4.18 -16.71 3.29
CA ALA A 30 -2.95 -16.29 3.97
C ALA A 30 -2.74 -14.76 4.07
N LEU A 31 -3.80 -13.96 4.19
CA LEU A 31 -3.69 -12.50 4.28
C LEU A 31 -4.29 -11.94 5.58
N GLN A 32 -4.95 -12.81 6.37
CA GLN A 32 -5.50 -12.47 7.67
C GLN A 32 -4.42 -12.63 8.75
N CYS A 33 -4.13 -11.56 9.47
CA CYS A 33 -3.10 -11.48 10.50
C CYS A 33 -3.73 -11.68 11.90
N GLY A 34 -4.01 -12.91 12.28
CA GLY A 34 -4.64 -13.21 13.58
C GLY A 34 -5.98 -13.92 13.47
N PRO A 35 -6.61 -14.23 14.61
CA PRO A 35 -7.83 -15.06 14.64
C PRO A 35 -9.09 -14.34 14.12
N THR A 36 -9.08 -13.01 14.08
CA THR A 36 -10.20 -12.16 13.66
C THR A 36 -9.80 -11.25 12.51
N LEU A 37 -10.78 -10.83 11.71
CA LEU A 37 -10.59 -9.77 10.72
C LEU A 37 -10.88 -8.42 11.38
N ASP A 38 -9.86 -7.63 11.57
CA ASP A 38 -9.93 -6.34 12.27
C ASP A 38 -10.20 -5.17 11.30
N PHE A 39 -11.26 -5.32 10.51
CA PHE A 39 -11.72 -4.30 9.57
C PHE A 39 -12.71 -3.34 10.23
N THR A 40 -12.41 -2.06 10.13
CA THR A 40 -13.31 -0.99 10.53
C THR A 40 -13.85 -0.27 9.29
N PRO A 41 -15.18 -0.15 9.09
CA PRO A 41 -15.73 0.73 8.05
C PRO A 41 -15.13 2.14 8.16
N VAL A 42 -14.73 2.73 7.04
CA VAL A 42 -13.95 3.97 7.05
C VAL A 42 -14.63 5.11 7.81
N GLN A 43 -15.97 5.26 7.69
CA GLN A 43 -16.73 6.29 8.42
C GLN A 43 -16.81 6.06 9.94
N GLN A 44 -16.58 4.82 10.39
CA GLN A 44 -16.58 4.44 11.80
C GLN A 44 -15.19 4.42 12.41
N TYR A 45 -14.17 4.58 11.58
CA TYR A 45 -12.79 4.54 12.04
C TYR A 45 -12.50 5.70 13.02
N ARG A 46 -11.93 5.32 14.17
CA ARG A 46 -11.51 6.22 15.25
C ARG A 46 -10.14 5.77 15.81
N GLY A 47 -9.36 5.13 14.94
CA GLY A 47 -8.05 4.58 15.28
C GLY A 47 -6.97 5.66 15.43
N SER A 48 -5.73 5.18 15.48
CA SER A 48 -4.56 6.00 15.84
C SER A 48 -3.94 6.77 14.68
N VAL A 49 -4.34 6.48 13.44
CA VAL A 49 -3.89 7.20 12.25
C VAL A 49 -4.97 8.22 11.87
N ALA A 50 -4.94 9.39 12.51
CA ALA A 50 -5.98 10.41 12.36
C ALA A 50 -6.19 10.88 10.90
N SER A 51 -5.13 10.86 10.10
CA SER A 51 -5.13 11.24 8.69
C SER A 51 -5.92 10.29 7.77
N VAL A 52 -6.37 9.12 8.24
CA VAL A 52 -7.25 8.22 7.48
C VAL A 52 -8.47 8.95 6.95
N GLN A 53 -9.09 9.81 7.75
CA GLN A 53 -10.28 10.59 7.38
C GLN A 53 -9.99 11.61 6.25
N GLU A 54 -8.75 12.08 6.14
CA GLU A 54 -8.33 13.03 5.10
C GLU A 54 -7.94 12.31 3.81
N ARG A 55 -7.53 11.04 3.89
CA ARG A 55 -6.98 10.25 2.77
C ARG A 55 -7.98 9.29 2.16
N GLU A 56 -9.08 8.99 2.84
CA GLU A 56 -10.03 7.99 2.39
C GLU A 56 -10.67 8.34 1.04
N GLY A 57 -10.94 9.64 0.78
CA GLY A 57 -11.48 10.12 -0.49
C GLY A 57 -10.56 9.88 -1.69
N ALA A 58 -9.26 9.66 -1.47
CA ALA A 58 -8.29 9.31 -2.51
C ALA A 58 -8.28 7.82 -2.85
N VAL A 59 -8.93 6.96 -2.04
CA VAL A 59 -8.89 5.51 -2.23
C VAL A 59 -10.02 5.05 -3.14
N VAL A 60 -9.68 4.21 -4.11
CA VAL A 60 -10.56 3.79 -5.20
C VAL A 60 -10.66 2.28 -5.35
N LEU A 61 -11.79 1.84 -5.87
CA LEU A 61 -12.01 0.47 -6.35
C LEU A 61 -11.75 0.43 -7.87
N ILE A 62 -10.88 -0.49 -8.30
CA ILE A 62 -10.47 -0.67 -9.69
C ILE A 62 -11.11 -1.94 -10.23
N ASN A 63 -11.85 -1.83 -11.35
CA ASN A 63 -12.54 -2.94 -12.02
C ASN A 63 -13.37 -3.83 -11.08
N GLY A 64 -13.84 -3.28 -9.94
CA GLY A 64 -14.61 -4.01 -8.93
C GLY A 64 -13.81 -5.06 -8.15
N SER A 65 -12.50 -5.13 -8.27
CA SER A 65 -11.69 -6.22 -7.72
C SER A 65 -10.42 -5.82 -6.98
N CYS A 66 -9.76 -4.73 -7.36
CA CYS A 66 -8.54 -4.24 -6.73
C CYS A 66 -8.73 -2.85 -6.10
N THR A 67 -7.81 -2.47 -5.25
CA THR A 67 -7.75 -1.15 -4.63
C THR A 67 -6.68 -0.30 -5.31
N GLY A 68 -6.86 1.01 -5.32
CA GLY A 68 -5.85 1.98 -5.73
C GLY A 68 -5.92 3.23 -4.87
N THR A 69 -4.95 4.11 -5.02
CA THR A 69 -4.88 5.39 -4.30
C THR A 69 -4.51 6.50 -5.27
N LEU A 70 -5.31 7.56 -5.30
CA LEU A 70 -4.98 8.80 -6.02
C LEU A 70 -3.78 9.45 -5.31
N ILE A 71 -2.68 9.63 -6.02
CA ILE A 71 -1.44 10.22 -5.49
C ILE A 71 -1.13 11.55 -6.18
N ALA A 72 -0.41 12.42 -5.47
CA ALA A 72 0.19 13.59 -6.06
C ALA A 72 1.40 13.18 -6.92
N ALA A 73 1.51 13.74 -8.11
CA ALA A 73 2.69 13.64 -8.94
C ALA A 73 2.91 14.98 -9.67
N ALA A 74 4.15 15.34 -9.97
CA ALA A 74 4.52 16.60 -10.60
C ALA A 74 3.81 16.81 -11.96
N ALA A 75 3.58 15.71 -12.69
CA ALA A 75 2.85 15.72 -13.97
C ALA A 75 1.32 15.78 -13.81
N GLY A 76 0.80 15.85 -12.58
CA GLY A 76 -0.61 15.83 -12.21
C GLY A 76 -1.02 14.53 -11.51
N PRO A 77 -2.17 14.53 -10.79
CA PRO A 77 -2.61 13.37 -10.02
C PRO A 77 -2.82 12.13 -10.88
N VAL A 78 -2.40 10.97 -10.37
CA VAL A 78 -2.61 9.65 -10.99
C VAL A 78 -3.05 8.65 -9.92
N VAL A 79 -3.73 7.58 -10.31
CA VAL A 79 -4.02 6.47 -9.40
C VAL A 79 -2.87 5.48 -9.44
N LEU A 80 -2.31 5.20 -8.27
CA LEU A 80 -1.30 4.17 -8.04
C LEU A 80 -1.99 2.90 -7.52
N THR A 81 -1.67 1.75 -8.10
CA THR A 81 -2.19 0.42 -7.73
C THR A 81 -1.11 -0.65 -7.94
N ALA A 82 -1.41 -1.92 -7.66
CA ALA A 82 -0.52 -3.04 -7.96
C ALA A 82 -0.53 -3.39 -9.45
N GLY A 83 0.63 -3.73 -10.00
CA GLY A 83 0.79 -4.05 -11.42
C GLY A 83 0.05 -5.30 -11.86
N HIS A 84 -0.10 -6.29 -10.95
CA HIS A 84 -0.85 -7.51 -11.24
C HIS A 84 -2.37 -7.29 -11.37
N CYS A 85 -2.89 -6.13 -10.94
CA CYS A 85 -4.32 -5.78 -11.02
C CYS A 85 -4.78 -5.38 -12.42
N VAL A 86 -3.86 -4.97 -13.29
CA VAL A 86 -4.18 -4.36 -14.60
C VAL A 86 -3.15 -4.78 -15.66
N SER A 87 -3.41 -4.44 -16.92
CA SER A 87 -2.44 -4.61 -18.02
C SER A 87 -2.06 -3.26 -18.63
N SER A 88 -0.86 -3.15 -19.17
CA SER A 88 -0.36 -1.91 -19.79
C SER A 88 -1.24 -1.49 -20.96
N GLY A 89 -1.64 -0.21 -20.98
CA GLY A 89 -2.50 0.34 -22.03
C GLY A 89 -3.99 0.05 -21.89
N ASP A 90 -4.39 -0.76 -20.89
CA ASP A 90 -5.80 -1.06 -20.66
C ASP A 90 -6.60 0.19 -20.27
N ARG A 91 -7.87 0.16 -20.64
CA ARG A 91 -8.91 1.03 -20.10
C ARG A 91 -9.51 0.35 -18.89
N VAL A 92 -9.58 1.05 -17.76
CA VAL A 92 -10.07 0.53 -16.49
C VAL A 92 -11.16 1.41 -15.91
N VAL A 93 -12.10 0.79 -15.21
CA VAL A 93 -13.13 1.50 -14.45
C VAL A 93 -12.60 1.79 -13.05
N VAL A 94 -12.69 3.04 -12.64
CA VAL A 94 -12.23 3.53 -11.33
C VAL A 94 -13.41 4.15 -10.60
N ALA A 95 -13.74 3.62 -9.42
CA ALA A 95 -14.86 4.09 -8.62
C ALA A 95 -14.35 4.69 -7.29
N PHE A 96 -14.72 5.94 -7.04
CA PHE A 96 -14.49 6.68 -5.80
C PHE A 96 -15.74 6.58 -4.89
N ASN A 97 -15.57 6.80 -3.59
CA ASN A 97 -16.64 6.79 -2.58
C ASN A 97 -17.46 5.49 -2.54
N VAL A 98 -16.80 4.35 -2.80
CA VAL A 98 -17.45 3.04 -2.65
C VAL A 98 -17.44 2.65 -1.18
N GLU A 99 -18.49 3.02 -0.47
CA GLU A 99 -18.60 2.94 0.98
C GLU A 99 -19.94 2.34 1.44
N ALA A 100 -19.97 1.83 2.66
CA ALA A 100 -21.20 1.27 3.22
C ALA A 100 -22.28 2.36 3.44
N LYS A 101 -21.85 3.57 3.76
CA LYS A 101 -22.69 4.77 3.88
C LYS A 101 -21.88 5.95 3.33
N PRO A 102 -21.94 6.20 2.01
CA PRO A 102 -21.21 7.28 1.39
C PRO A 102 -21.59 8.62 2.02
N ASP A 103 -20.60 9.47 2.29
CA ASP A 103 -20.77 10.85 2.74
C ASP A 103 -20.70 11.87 1.59
N GLY A 104 -20.45 11.37 0.37
CA GLY A 104 -20.41 12.11 -0.88
C GLY A 104 -21.01 11.32 -2.05
N GLU A 105 -21.03 11.95 -3.22
CA GLU A 105 -21.45 11.26 -4.45
C GLU A 105 -20.40 10.22 -4.87
N GLN A 106 -20.88 9.05 -5.28
CA GLN A 106 -20.03 8.05 -5.91
C GLN A 106 -19.66 8.55 -7.31
N LEU A 107 -18.36 8.76 -7.54
CA LEU A 107 -17.83 9.03 -8.87
C LEU A 107 -17.31 7.74 -9.49
N VAL A 108 -17.84 7.39 -10.66
CA VAL A 108 -17.30 6.33 -11.51
C VAL A 108 -16.72 6.98 -12.75
N THR A 109 -15.44 6.78 -12.99
CA THR A 109 -14.73 7.29 -14.16
C THR A 109 -13.94 6.17 -14.82
N GLU A 110 -13.42 6.42 -16.01
CA GLU A 110 -12.46 5.55 -16.64
C GLU A 110 -11.05 6.16 -16.56
N GLY A 111 -10.06 5.30 -16.75
CA GLY A 111 -8.68 5.71 -16.85
C GLY A 111 -7.89 4.81 -17.78
N THR A 112 -6.73 5.29 -18.18
CA THR A 112 -5.78 4.52 -19.00
C THR A 112 -4.59 4.14 -18.15
N VAL A 113 -4.20 2.87 -18.18
CA VAL A 113 -2.96 2.39 -17.55
C VAL A 113 -1.79 2.91 -18.37
N ILE A 114 -1.11 3.92 -17.84
CA ILE A 114 0.02 4.61 -18.52
C ILE A 114 1.37 3.98 -18.22
N GLU A 115 1.47 3.22 -17.12
CA GLU A 115 2.67 2.50 -16.71
C GLU A 115 2.29 1.27 -15.90
N ARG A 116 3.05 0.20 -16.06
CA ARG A 116 2.85 -1.04 -15.30
C ARG A 116 4.14 -1.83 -15.24
N GLU A 117 4.53 -2.22 -14.01
CA GLU A 117 5.65 -3.11 -13.74
C GLU A 117 5.22 -4.23 -12.77
N LEU A 118 5.97 -5.32 -12.74
CA LEU A 118 5.75 -6.42 -11.79
C LEU A 118 6.85 -6.52 -10.73
N GLU A 119 8.01 -5.90 -10.98
CA GLU A 119 9.12 -5.79 -10.01
C GLU A 119 9.79 -4.42 -10.11
N PRO A 120 9.37 -3.44 -9.31
CA PRO A 120 8.32 -3.45 -8.28
C PRO A 120 6.91 -3.61 -8.87
N ASP A 121 6.03 -4.34 -8.17
CA ASP A 121 4.66 -4.58 -8.61
C ASP A 121 3.79 -3.35 -8.40
N TYR A 122 3.67 -2.52 -9.44
CA TYR A 122 2.83 -1.30 -9.45
C TYR A 122 2.29 -0.98 -10.84
N ALA A 123 1.26 -0.16 -10.86
CA ALA A 123 0.77 0.48 -12.07
C ALA A 123 0.27 1.90 -11.79
N LEU A 124 0.40 2.77 -12.79
CA LEU A 124 -0.12 4.13 -12.80
C LEU A 124 -1.27 4.25 -13.79
N ILE A 125 -2.37 4.84 -13.34
CA ILE A 125 -3.58 5.04 -14.13
C ILE A 125 -3.85 6.54 -14.22
N ARG A 126 -3.87 7.07 -15.44
CA ARG A 126 -4.32 8.44 -15.70
C ARG A 126 -5.83 8.45 -15.89
N LEU A 127 -6.53 9.18 -15.04
CA LEU A 127 -7.99 9.30 -15.07
C LEU A 127 -8.47 10.23 -16.20
N ASP A 128 -9.63 9.94 -16.77
CA ASP A 128 -10.30 10.82 -17.73
C ASP A 128 -10.97 12.00 -17.02
N THR A 129 -11.47 11.77 -15.80
CA THR A 129 -12.06 12.79 -14.94
C THR A 129 -11.47 12.70 -13.56
N LEU A 130 -10.89 13.80 -13.07
CA LEU A 130 -10.37 13.89 -11.71
C LEU A 130 -11.51 14.17 -10.73
N PRO A 131 -11.55 13.48 -9.58
CA PRO A 131 -12.48 13.77 -8.50
C PRO A 131 -12.08 15.05 -7.76
N ASP A 132 -13.01 15.60 -6.99
CA ASP A 132 -12.71 16.56 -5.94
C ASP A 132 -12.21 15.80 -4.67
N ALA A 133 -11.02 15.25 -4.79
CA ALA A 133 -10.36 14.53 -3.71
C ALA A 133 -8.90 14.98 -3.60
N THR A 134 -8.41 15.08 -2.37
CA THR A 134 -7.02 15.46 -2.11
C THR A 134 -6.10 14.27 -2.38
N PRO A 135 -5.18 14.36 -3.37
CA PRO A 135 -4.23 13.29 -3.63
C PRO A 135 -3.35 12.99 -2.41
N THR A 136 -3.01 11.73 -2.23
CA THR A 136 -2.16 11.26 -1.13
C THR A 136 -0.69 11.53 -1.47
N PRO A 137 0.08 12.22 -0.60
CA PRO A 137 1.51 12.40 -0.80
C PRO A 137 2.26 11.09 -0.59
N LEU A 138 3.39 10.92 -1.29
CA LEU A 138 4.30 9.80 -1.11
C LEU A 138 5.36 10.13 -0.05
N SER A 139 5.86 9.11 0.66
CA SER A 139 6.99 9.27 1.57
C SER A 139 7.86 8.02 1.62
N SER A 140 9.16 8.21 1.80
CA SER A 140 10.12 7.14 2.06
C SER A 140 10.16 6.69 3.53
N ARG A 141 9.40 7.36 4.43
CA ARG A 141 9.49 7.21 5.90
C ARG A 141 8.30 6.44 6.48
N PRO A 142 8.40 5.11 6.66
CA PRO A 142 7.40 4.37 7.42
C PRO A 142 7.45 4.78 8.90
N THR A 143 6.32 4.62 9.58
CA THR A 143 6.23 4.80 11.05
C THR A 143 5.90 3.47 11.71
N GLY A 144 6.13 3.36 13.03
CA GLY A 144 5.88 2.12 13.77
C GLY A 144 4.43 1.61 13.66
N LEU A 145 3.46 2.52 13.46
CA LEU A 145 2.07 2.21 13.15
C LEU A 145 1.79 2.57 11.70
N LEU A 146 1.10 1.68 11.02
CA LEU A 146 0.66 1.81 9.62
C LEU A 146 -0.85 1.60 9.54
N ALA A 147 -1.48 2.16 8.52
CA ALA A 147 -2.87 1.91 8.17
C ALA A 147 -3.01 1.61 6.68
N VAL A 148 -3.99 0.78 6.33
CA VAL A 148 -4.39 0.53 4.95
C VAL A 148 -5.88 0.78 4.81
N ILE A 149 -6.24 1.63 3.85
CA ILE A 149 -7.63 1.84 3.43
C ILE A 149 -7.83 1.00 2.17
N GLN A 150 -8.80 0.09 2.17
CA GLN A 150 -8.85 -0.97 1.17
C GLN A 150 -10.28 -1.41 0.83
N HIS A 151 -10.41 -2.10 -0.31
CA HIS A 151 -11.66 -2.69 -0.81
C HIS A 151 -11.58 -4.24 -0.81
N PRO A 152 -11.53 -4.92 0.35
CA PRO A 152 -11.42 -6.37 0.38
C PRO A 152 -12.60 -7.00 -0.34
N ARG A 153 -12.32 -7.90 -1.29
CA ARG A 153 -13.31 -8.58 -2.15
C ARG A 153 -14.21 -7.62 -2.95
N GLY A 154 -13.70 -6.45 -3.33
CA GLY A 154 -14.47 -5.41 -4.03
C GLY A 154 -15.61 -4.81 -3.20
N ARG A 155 -15.57 -4.96 -1.87
CA ARG A 155 -16.59 -4.45 -0.96
C ARG A 155 -16.34 -2.99 -0.58
N PRO A 156 -17.30 -2.32 0.09
CA PRO A 156 -17.11 -0.97 0.62
C PRO A 156 -15.83 -0.81 1.44
N LYS A 157 -15.24 0.39 1.37
CA LYS A 157 -13.98 0.75 2.04
C LYS A 157 -13.96 0.39 3.51
N VAL A 158 -12.86 -0.24 3.92
CA VAL A 158 -12.53 -0.51 5.32
C VAL A 158 -11.10 -0.08 5.61
N VAL A 159 -10.81 0.11 6.88
CA VAL A 159 -9.48 0.42 7.40
C VAL A 159 -9.00 -0.75 8.25
N ALA A 160 -7.73 -1.11 8.08
CA ALA A 160 -6.98 -1.95 9.01
C ALA A 160 -5.72 -1.20 9.48
N GLU A 161 -5.37 -1.36 10.75
CA GLU A 161 -4.12 -0.86 11.33
C GLU A 161 -3.19 -2.02 11.66
N GLY A 162 -1.90 -1.77 11.63
CA GLY A 162 -0.90 -2.74 12.02
C GLY A 162 0.46 -2.13 12.27
N THR A 163 1.42 -2.99 12.54
CA THR A 163 2.75 -2.61 12.97
C THR A 163 3.76 -2.76 11.84
N PHE A 164 4.56 -1.74 11.62
CA PHE A 164 5.72 -1.81 10.75
C PHE A 164 6.69 -2.87 11.26
N ALA A 165 7.02 -3.86 10.42
CA ALA A 165 7.90 -4.96 10.76
C ALA A 165 9.32 -4.79 10.20
N GLY A 166 9.50 -3.98 9.16
CA GLY A 166 10.81 -3.71 8.57
C GLY A 166 10.76 -3.44 7.07
N VAL A 167 11.92 -3.13 6.50
CA VAL A 167 12.14 -3.03 5.06
C VAL A 167 13.26 -4.01 4.68
N CYS A 168 13.04 -4.80 3.63
CA CYS A 168 14.06 -5.64 3.03
C CYS A 168 14.12 -5.39 1.53
N GLY A 169 15.23 -4.82 1.06
CA GLY A 169 15.36 -4.36 -0.31
C GLY A 169 14.25 -3.36 -0.68
N PRO A 170 13.48 -3.61 -1.75
CA PRO A 170 12.42 -2.71 -2.18
C PRO A 170 11.07 -2.96 -1.48
N ARG A 171 10.97 -3.92 -0.55
CA ARG A 171 9.72 -4.35 0.09
C ARG A 171 9.61 -3.86 1.52
N LEU A 172 8.43 -3.40 1.90
CA LEU A 172 8.03 -3.03 3.25
C LEU A 172 7.13 -4.12 3.82
N TYR A 173 7.41 -4.57 5.03
CA TYR A 173 6.70 -5.63 5.75
C TYR A 173 5.94 -5.07 6.94
N TYR A 174 4.76 -5.62 7.21
CA TYR A 174 3.92 -5.26 8.35
C TYR A 174 3.15 -6.46 8.90
N SER A 175 2.90 -6.43 10.20
CA SER A 175 2.17 -7.45 10.94
C SER A 175 0.90 -6.87 11.57
N ASN A 176 -0.01 -7.75 11.98
CA ASN A 176 -1.30 -7.36 12.60
C ASN A 176 -2.13 -6.39 11.76
N LEU A 177 -1.97 -6.42 10.45
CA LEU A 177 -2.71 -5.59 9.51
C LEU A 177 -3.38 -6.53 8.52
N ASP A 178 -4.68 -6.69 8.67
CA ASP A 178 -5.47 -7.56 7.81
C ASP A 178 -5.60 -7.03 6.40
N THR A 179 -5.48 -7.94 5.46
CA THR A 179 -5.80 -7.73 4.05
C THR A 179 -6.56 -8.95 3.53
N LEU A 180 -7.19 -8.85 2.40
CA LEU A 180 -7.82 -9.97 1.67
C LEU A 180 -7.63 -9.76 0.17
N VAL A 181 -8.05 -10.75 -0.62
CA VAL A 181 -8.19 -10.58 -2.07
C VAL A 181 -8.99 -9.29 -2.35
N GLY A 182 -8.49 -8.44 -3.24
CA GLY A 182 -9.05 -7.11 -3.51
C GLY A 182 -8.36 -5.96 -2.77
N SER A 183 -7.57 -6.26 -1.74
CA SER A 183 -6.72 -5.27 -1.07
C SER A 183 -5.47 -4.93 -1.87
N SER A 184 -5.11 -5.76 -2.87
CA SER A 184 -4.00 -5.50 -3.79
C SER A 184 -4.08 -4.09 -4.37
N GLY A 185 -2.96 -3.37 -4.34
CA GLY A 185 -2.86 -1.99 -4.81
C GLY A 185 -3.25 -0.93 -3.79
N ALA A 186 -3.74 -1.31 -2.60
CA ALA A 186 -4.01 -0.37 -1.53
C ALA A 186 -2.74 0.34 -1.04
N GLY A 187 -2.82 1.65 -0.85
CA GLY A 187 -1.73 2.42 -0.25
C GLY A 187 -1.55 2.09 1.23
N VAL A 188 -0.32 1.78 1.61
CA VAL A 188 0.09 1.64 3.02
C VAL A 188 0.46 3.03 3.53
N LEU A 189 -0.29 3.53 4.49
CA LEU A 189 -0.14 4.88 5.03
C LEU A 189 0.68 4.87 6.33
N ASN A 190 1.58 5.84 6.48
CA ASN A 190 2.22 6.13 7.75
C ASN A 190 1.30 6.99 8.65
N ARG A 191 1.73 7.33 9.87
CA ARG A 191 0.92 8.13 10.82
C ARG A 191 0.57 9.53 10.33
N LEU A 192 1.32 10.06 9.36
CA LEU A 192 1.06 11.37 8.75
C LEU A 192 0.07 11.29 7.56
N GLY A 193 -0.36 10.08 7.19
CA GLY A 193 -1.21 9.85 6.02
C GLY A 193 -0.46 9.93 4.70
N HIS A 194 0.86 9.77 4.71
CA HIS A 194 1.65 9.65 3.50
C HIS A 194 1.74 8.18 3.09
N LEU A 195 1.63 7.91 1.80
CA LEU A 195 1.76 6.58 1.25
C LEU A 195 3.24 6.17 1.23
N VAL A 196 3.58 5.11 1.97
CA VAL A 196 4.96 4.60 2.09
C VAL A 196 5.19 3.31 1.30
N ALA A 197 4.11 2.60 0.94
CA ALA A 197 4.17 1.41 0.10
C ALA A 197 2.82 1.13 -0.58
N VAL A 198 2.82 0.26 -1.58
CA VAL A 198 1.64 -0.32 -2.22
C VAL A 198 1.52 -1.77 -1.81
N HIS A 199 0.40 -2.16 -1.19
CA HIS A 199 0.15 -3.54 -0.80
C HIS A 199 0.09 -4.45 -2.04
N SER A 200 0.83 -5.52 -1.99
CA SER A 200 0.95 -6.47 -3.10
C SER A 200 0.53 -7.88 -2.69
N ASP A 201 1.08 -8.39 -1.59
CA ASP A 201 0.90 -9.77 -1.18
C ASP A 201 1.18 -9.96 0.32
N GLY A 202 1.12 -11.19 0.82
CA GLY A 202 1.43 -11.49 2.21
C GLY A 202 1.35 -12.97 2.55
N ASN A 203 1.84 -13.26 3.75
CA ASN A 203 1.79 -14.59 4.35
C ASN A 203 1.43 -14.55 5.84
N CYS A 204 0.68 -13.54 6.26
CA CYS A 204 0.07 -13.56 7.59
C CYS A 204 -0.78 -14.79 7.79
N ALA A 205 -0.77 -15.34 9.00
CA ALA A 205 -1.57 -16.47 9.38
C ALA A 205 -2.55 -16.14 10.51
N THR A 206 -3.60 -16.96 10.63
CA THR A 206 -4.64 -16.77 11.65
C THR A 206 -4.15 -17.01 13.08
N ASP A 207 -2.96 -17.58 13.26
CA ASP A 207 -2.27 -17.69 14.56
C ASP A 207 -1.47 -16.43 14.93
N GLY A 208 -1.50 -15.41 14.07
CA GLY A 208 -0.77 -14.15 14.25
C GLY A 208 0.69 -14.18 13.78
N THR A 209 1.13 -15.28 13.18
CA THR A 209 2.47 -15.37 12.58
C THR A 209 2.51 -14.83 11.16
N GLY A 210 3.70 -14.60 10.63
CA GLY A 210 3.92 -14.07 9.29
C GLY A 210 3.76 -12.56 9.19
N THR A 211 3.85 -12.06 7.96
CA THR A 211 3.71 -10.63 7.65
C THR A 211 3.07 -10.46 6.29
N ASN A 212 2.29 -9.41 6.11
CA ASN A 212 1.90 -8.92 4.81
C ASN A 212 2.96 -7.92 4.32
N HIS A 213 3.02 -7.66 3.02
CA HIS A 213 4.03 -6.78 2.46
C HIS A 213 3.53 -5.99 1.25
N GLY A 214 4.28 -4.94 0.94
CA GLY A 214 4.08 -4.11 -0.23
C GLY A 214 5.41 -3.58 -0.77
N TRP A 215 5.38 -3.01 -1.96
CA TRP A 215 6.51 -2.34 -2.57
C TRP A 215 6.62 -0.91 -2.04
N THR A 216 7.81 -0.53 -1.56
CA THR A 216 8.03 0.82 -1.02
C THR A 216 7.77 1.91 -2.08
N ALA A 217 7.20 3.04 -1.66
CA ALA A 217 7.03 4.20 -2.54
C ALA A 217 8.36 4.64 -3.17
N ALA A 218 9.45 4.61 -2.42
CA ALA A 218 10.79 4.93 -2.93
C ALA A 218 11.28 3.95 -4.02
N ALA A 219 10.92 2.67 -3.97
CA ALA A 219 11.27 1.73 -5.04
C ALA A 219 10.43 1.97 -6.29
N ILE A 220 9.15 2.30 -6.11
CA ILE A 220 8.23 2.62 -7.20
C ILE A 220 8.70 3.91 -7.91
N VAL A 221 8.96 4.99 -7.18
CA VAL A 221 9.44 6.26 -7.75
C VAL A 221 10.72 6.06 -8.56
N ARG A 222 11.69 5.30 -8.03
CA ARG A 222 12.93 5.00 -8.77
C ARG A 222 12.75 4.17 -10.04
N ALA A 223 11.73 3.33 -10.10
CA ALA A 223 11.46 2.48 -11.26
C ALA A 223 10.59 3.17 -12.30
N SER A 224 9.78 4.15 -11.89
CA SER A 224 8.80 4.81 -12.73
C SER A 224 9.43 5.78 -13.73
N ALA A 225 8.89 5.79 -14.94
CA ALA A 225 9.17 6.81 -15.95
C ALA A 225 8.29 8.08 -15.79
N HIS A 226 7.25 8.00 -14.95
CA HIS A 226 6.25 9.05 -14.76
C HIS A 226 6.31 9.75 -13.39
N LEU A 227 6.95 9.12 -12.40
CA LEU A 227 7.20 9.70 -11.07
C LEU A 227 8.65 10.18 -11.00
N GLN A 228 8.91 11.19 -10.17
CA GLN A 228 10.22 11.80 -10.00
C GLN A 228 10.60 11.86 -8.51
N ASP A 229 11.88 12.08 -8.23
CA ASP A 229 12.37 12.18 -6.85
C ASP A 229 11.67 13.28 -6.04
N ASP A 230 11.22 14.36 -6.70
CA ASP A 230 10.45 15.44 -6.07
C ASP A 230 9.00 15.08 -5.73
N ASP A 231 8.50 13.92 -6.19
CA ASP A 231 7.15 13.43 -5.87
C ASP A 231 7.10 12.71 -4.51
N ILE A 232 8.24 12.48 -3.84
CA ILE A 232 8.33 11.73 -2.60
C ILE A 232 9.08 12.50 -1.51
N ASP A 233 8.48 12.58 -0.33
CA ASP A 233 9.11 13.15 0.87
C ASP A 233 10.12 12.16 1.49
N GLU A 234 11.35 12.65 1.73
CA GLU A 234 12.42 11.91 2.40
C GLU A 234 12.46 12.13 3.93
#